data_881d5adea38738a09bcd22a3c277cb63
#
_entry.id   881d5adea38738a09bcd22a3c277cb63
#
_cell.length_a   1.000
_cell.length_b   1.000
_cell.length_c   1.000
_cell.angle_alpha   90.00
_cell.angle_beta   90.00
_cell.angle_gamma   90.00
#
_symmetry.space_group_name_H-M   'P 1'
#
loop_
_entity.id
_entity.type
_entity.pdbx_description
1 polymer ?
#
loop_
_entity_poly.entity_id
_entity_poly.type
_entity_poly.pdbx_seq_one_letter_code
_entity_poly.pdbx_strand_id
1 'polypeptide(L)'
;MYIGYENDMIWRQIQEYLPVKNRIDDNNVPKEEWLETGNNQIHIDHYICNDAKGIVVIYHGVGGNGRLLSFIAVPLHKAGYEVICPDLPLYGHSVCSGKTTYSDWVECGTVIAEKYRQDDKPLYLFGLSAGGMLAYQISCRLQNIDGLMLTCLLDQRINKVTKETASSSMMAVLGKPFLKITHHIFGGVKLPMKMVCNMKAIVNNKALAELLMSDPISSGTKVSLEFLYGMLNPSIEI
;
A
#
# COMPACT_ATOMS: atom_id res chain seq x y z
N MET A 1 -7.80 16.41 15.58
CA MET A 1 -6.74 15.61 16.25
C MET A 1 -6.48 14.43 15.36
N TYR A 2 -5.27 14.28 14.84
CA TYR A 2 -4.89 13.15 14.00
C TYR A 2 -4.80 11.89 14.85
N ILE A 3 -5.30 10.79 14.31
CA ILE A 3 -5.24 9.47 14.95
C ILE A 3 -4.07 8.74 14.34
N GLY A 4 -3.13 8.29 15.15
CA GLY A 4 -1.98 7.50 14.73
C GLY A 4 -2.01 6.09 15.32
N TYR A 5 -0.96 5.31 15.05
CA TYR A 5 -0.86 3.91 15.49
C TYR A 5 -0.44 3.73 16.95
N GLU A 6 -0.07 4.80 17.65
CA GLU A 6 0.42 4.71 19.05
C GLU A 6 -0.56 3.97 19.97
N ASN A 7 -1.86 4.20 19.79
CA ASN A 7 -2.92 3.59 20.58
C ASN A 7 -3.75 2.54 19.84
N ASP A 8 -3.30 2.10 18.67
CA ASP A 8 -3.99 1.09 17.88
C ASP A 8 -3.79 -0.32 18.49
N MET A 9 -4.86 -0.82 19.11
CA MET A 9 -4.86 -2.13 19.77
C MET A 9 -4.72 -3.28 18.78
N ILE A 10 -5.26 -3.14 17.55
CA ILE A 10 -5.17 -4.19 16.53
C ILE A 10 -3.73 -4.27 16.04
N TRP A 11 -3.10 -3.12 15.75
CA TRP A 11 -1.67 -3.09 15.39
C TRP A 11 -0.78 -3.72 16.47
N ARG A 12 -1.01 -3.40 17.74
CA ARG A 12 -0.23 -4.00 18.84
C ARG A 12 -0.32 -5.53 18.83
N GLN A 13 -1.51 -6.09 18.59
CA GLN A 13 -1.68 -7.55 18.47
C GLN A 13 -1.01 -8.10 17.20
N ILE A 14 -1.10 -7.41 16.06
CA ILE A 14 -0.46 -7.83 14.80
C ILE A 14 1.07 -7.90 14.99
N GLN A 15 1.66 -6.92 15.67
CA GLN A 15 3.09 -6.87 15.91
C GLN A 15 3.61 -8.11 16.67
N GLU A 16 2.80 -8.73 17.53
CA GLU A 16 3.19 -9.95 18.26
C GLU A 16 3.48 -11.14 17.36
N TYR A 17 2.93 -11.16 16.14
CA TYR A 17 3.21 -12.20 15.14
C TYR A 17 4.50 -11.95 14.35
N LEU A 18 5.09 -10.77 14.44
CA LEU A 18 6.34 -10.47 13.75
C LEU A 18 7.54 -11.07 14.51
N PRO A 19 8.60 -11.50 13.80
CA PRO A 19 9.87 -11.83 14.44
C PRO A 19 10.36 -10.65 15.30
N VAL A 20 10.86 -10.92 16.50
CA VAL A 20 11.26 -9.89 17.46
C VAL A 20 12.20 -8.84 16.84
N LYS A 21 13.16 -9.27 16.01
CA LYS A 21 14.12 -8.38 15.33
C LYS A 21 13.47 -7.40 14.32
N ASN A 22 12.22 -7.67 13.90
CA ASN A 22 11.48 -6.89 12.91
C ASN A 22 10.36 -6.06 13.59
N ARG A 23 10.22 -6.14 14.92
CA ARG A 23 9.22 -5.37 15.65
C ARG A 23 9.69 -3.92 15.83
N ILE A 24 8.74 -3.03 15.92
CA ILE A 24 8.98 -1.67 16.38
C ILE A 24 9.28 -1.71 17.87
N ASP A 25 10.37 -1.09 18.27
CA ASP A 25 10.83 -0.90 19.65
C ASP A 25 11.27 0.55 19.87
N ASP A 26 11.63 0.93 21.09
CA ASP A 26 11.96 2.32 21.45
C ASP A 26 13.11 2.94 20.61
N ASN A 27 13.93 2.12 19.94
CA ASN A 27 15.06 2.58 19.12
C ASN A 27 14.70 2.75 17.63
N ASN A 28 13.53 2.32 17.23
CA ASN A 28 13.13 2.33 15.81
C ASN A 28 11.66 2.72 15.60
N VAL A 29 11.04 3.42 16.55
CA VAL A 29 9.70 3.99 16.41
C VAL A 29 9.71 4.99 15.26
N PRO A 30 8.86 4.83 14.23
CA PRO A 30 8.77 5.84 13.18
C PRO A 30 8.13 7.12 13.70
N LYS A 31 8.53 8.25 13.14
CA LYS A 31 7.81 9.49 13.29
C LYS A 31 6.55 9.41 12.43
N GLU A 32 5.38 9.62 13.02
CA GLU A 32 4.13 9.70 12.27
C GLU A 32 3.98 11.12 11.71
N GLU A 33 3.83 11.24 10.40
CA GLU A 33 3.69 12.49 9.66
C GLU A 33 2.43 12.47 8.78
N TRP A 34 1.95 13.66 8.42
CA TRP A 34 0.84 13.82 7.47
C TRP A 34 1.25 14.72 6.32
N LEU A 35 0.96 14.26 5.11
CA LEU A 35 1.24 14.98 3.88
C LEU A 35 -0.05 15.25 3.11
N GLU A 36 -0.29 16.51 2.79
CA GLU A 36 -1.38 16.91 1.91
C GLU A 36 -1.01 16.58 0.45
N THR A 37 -1.86 15.79 -0.21
CA THR A 37 -1.71 15.45 -1.63
C THR A 37 -3.08 15.54 -2.32
N GLY A 38 -3.29 16.57 -3.13
CA GLY A 38 -4.59 16.84 -3.72
C GLY A 38 -5.69 16.96 -2.66
N ASN A 39 -6.70 16.11 -2.71
CA ASN A 39 -7.79 16.05 -1.72
C ASN A 39 -7.56 15.05 -0.58
N ASN A 40 -6.35 14.52 -0.48
CA ASN A 40 -6.02 13.50 0.50
C ASN A 40 -5.00 14.04 1.52
N GLN A 41 -5.14 13.57 2.75
CA GLN A 41 -4.17 13.78 3.81
C GLN A 41 -3.58 12.42 4.14
N ILE A 42 -2.35 12.21 3.71
CA ILE A 42 -1.67 10.92 3.75
C ILE A 42 -0.89 10.79 5.04
N HIS A 43 -1.21 9.77 5.82
CA HIS A 43 -0.41 9.37 6.98
C HIS A 43 0.86 8.65 6.50
N ILE A 44 1.98 8.93 7.14
CA ILE A 44 3.30 8.38 6.78
C ILE A 44 4.02 7.96 8.06
N ASP A 45 4.46 6.72 8.10
CA ASP A 45 5.47 6.26 9.04
C ASP A 45 6.85 6.58 8.48
N HIS A 46 7.55 7.52 9.08
CA HIS A 46 8.87 7.97 8.67
C HIS A 46 9.96 7.47 9.64
N TYR A 47 10.74 6.50 9.22
CA TYR A 47 11.90 5.99 9.95
C TYR A 47 13.12 6.84 9.61
N ILE A 48 13.31 7.92 10.38
CA ILE A 48 14.36 8.94 10.15
C ILE A 48 15.74 8.34 10.38
N CYS A 49 16.66 8.56 9.45
CA CYS A 49 18.06 8.18 9.57
C CYS A 49 18.98 9.34 9.13
N ASN A 50 19.65 10.01 10.07
CA ASN A 50 20.43 11.23 9.78
C ASN A 50 21.54 11.01 8.75
N ASP A 51 22.26 9.87 8.85
CA ASP A 51 23.36 9.51 7.93
C ASP A 51 22.93 8.36 7.02
N ALA A 52 21.72 8.47 6.44
CA ALA A 52 21.16 7.42 5.63
C ALA A 52 22.01 7.10 4.40
N LYS A 53 22.22 5.81 4.13
CA LYS A 53 22.86 5.28 2.93
C LYS A 53 22.01 5.48 1.67
N GLY A 54 20.75 5.80 1.85
CA GLY A 54 19.75 6.02 0.81
C GLY A 54 18.35 6.06 1.41
N ILE A 55 17.40 6.44 0.61
CA ILE A 55 15.99 6.58 0.98
C ILE A 55 15.21 5.44 0.34
N VAL A 56 14.36 4.76 1.10
CA VAL A 56 13.49 3.70 0.61
C VAL A 56 12.03 4.08 0.86
N VAL A 57 11.26 4.26 -0.20
CA VAL A 57 9.80 4.43 -0.09
C VAL A 57 9.12 3.08 -0.31
N ILE A 58 8.33 2.65 0.67
CA ILE A 58 7.70 1.32 0.65
C ILE A 58 6.19 1.46 0.45
N TYR A 59 5.68 0.96 -0.66
CA TYR A 59 4.25 0.98 -1.00
C TYR A 59 3.60 -0.35 -0.68
N HIS A 60 2.55 -0.30 0.15
CA HIS A 60 1.74 -1.47 0.49
C HIS A 60 0.80 -1.88 -0.65
N GLY A 61 0.30 -3.10 -0.59
CA GLY A 61 -0.76 -3.58 -1.46
C GLY A 61 -2.16 -3.36 -0.88
N VAL A 62 -3.17 -3.86 -1.60
CA VAL A 62 -4.55 -3.83 -1.11
C VAL A 62 -4.69 -4.63 0.19
N GLY A 63 -5.44 -4.09 1.13
CA GLY A 63 -5.59 -4.70 2.45
C GLY A 63 -4.41 -4.50 3.40
N GLY A 64 -3.40 -3.72 2.99
CA GLY A 64 -2.29 -3.30 3.84
C GLY A 64 -2.36 -1.82 4.22
N ASN A 65 -1.37 -1.36 4.95
CA ASN A 65 -1.08 0.04 5.25
C ASN A 65 0.42 0.18 5.51
N GLY A 66 0.91 1.40 5.68
CA GLY A 66 2.33 1.69 5.91
C GLY A 66 2.88 0.99 7.16
N ARG A 67 2.13 1.03 8.26
CA ARG A 67 2.52 0.41 9.53
C ARG A 67 2.67 -1.11 9.43
N LEU A 68 1.82 -1.80 8.66
CA LEU A 68 1.94 -3.24 8.44
C LEU A 68 3.24 -3.63 7.72
N LEU A 69 3.87 -2.70 7.00
CA LEU A 69 5.16 -2.94 6.33
C LEU A 69 6.37 -2.75 7.25
N SER A 70 6.17 -2.50 8.55
CA SER A 70 7.26 -2.39 9.52
C SER A 70 8.21 -3.59 9.52
N PHE A 71 7.71 -4.80 9.18
CA PHE A 71 8.55 -6.01 9.09
C PHE A 71 9.62 -5.91 7.98
N ILE A 72 9.46 -5.00 7.01
CA ILE A 72 10.46 -4.64 5.99
C ILE A 72 11.18 -3.36 6.42
N ALA A 73 10.44 -2.34 6.90
CA ALA A 73 10.98 -1.04 7.22
C ALA A 73 12.00 -1.09 8.37
N VAL A 74 11.70 -1.82 9.44
CA VAL A 74 12.60 -1.93 10.60
C VAL A 74 13.96 -2.55 10.23
N PRO A 75 14.05 -3.68 9.51
CA PRO A 75 15.33 -4.19 9.03
C PRO A 75 16.11 -3.22 8.14
N LEU A 76 15.44 -2.50 7.24
CA LEU A 76 16.08 -1.52 6.37
C LEU A 76 16.60 -0.32 7.17
N HIS A 77 15.80 0.18 8.11
CA HIS A 77 16.22 1.26 9.01
C HIS A 77 17.42 0.84 9.86
N LYS A 78 17.41 -0.35 10.46
CA LYS A 78 18.56 -0.92 11.19
C LYS A 78 19.79 -1.12 10.30
N ALA A 79 19.62 -1.28 9.00
CA ALA A 79 20.71 -1.35 8.03
C ALA A 79 21.25 0.03 7.59
N GLY A 80 20.67 1.14 8.11
CA GLY A 80 21.11 2.50 7.87
C GLY A 80 20.44 3.17 6.66
N TYR A 81 19.21 2.78 6.34
CA TYR A 81 18.38 3.48 5.36
C TYR A 81 17.34 4.35 6.06
N GLU A 82 17.03 5.48 5.45
CA GLU A 82 15.82 6.25 5.78
C GLU A 82 14.63 5.57 5.09
N VAL A 83 13.54 5.31 5.82
CA VAL A 83 12.43 4.53 5.26
C VAL A 83 11.11 5.27 5.42
N ILE A 84 10.35 5.33 4.34
CA ILE A 84 9.09 6.04 4.23
C ILE A 84 7.98 5.04 3.91
N CYS A 85 7.02 4.89 4.81
CA CYS A 85 5.91 3.96 4.65
C CYS A 85 4.57 4.72 4.70
N PRO A 86 4.04 5.17 3.54
CA PRO A 86 2.74 5.83 3.51
C PRO A 86 1.58 4.86 3.72
N ASP A 87 0.53 5.33 4.36
CA ASP A 87 -0.80 4.76 4.22
C ASP A 87 -1.42 5.32 2.94
N LEU A 88 -1.49 4.51 1.89
CA LEU A 88 -2.07 4.95 0.61
C LEU A 88 -3.55 5.34 0.77
N PRO A 89 -4.09 6.20 -0.09
CA PRO A 89 -5.50 6.62 0.00
C PRO A 89 -6.47 5.46 0.21
N LEU A 90 -7.44 5.61 1.11
CA LEU A 90 -8.42 4.62 1.60
C LEU A 90 -7.90 3.66 2.69
N TYR A 91 -6.63 3.64 3.00
CA TYR A 91 -6.02 2.70 3.94
C TYR A 91 -5.36 3.42 5.12
N GLY A 92 -5.16 2.67 6.21
CA GLY A 92 -4.52 3.18 7.40
C GLY A 92 -5.23 4.38 8.01
N HIS A 93 -4.45 5.33 8.47
CA HIS A 93 -4.94 6.59 9.06
C HIS A 93 -5.02 7.75 8.04
N SER A 94 -4.80 7.48 6.74
CA SER A 94 -4.99 8.49 5.70
C SER A 94 -6.45 8.90 5.56
N VAL A 95 -6.68 10.21 5.42
CA VAL A 95 -8.00 10.80 5.24
C VAL A 95 -8.18 11.22 3.79
N CYS A 96 -9.26 10.75 3.17
CA CYS A 96 -9.57 11.05 1.77
C CYS A 96 -10.86 11.85 1.68
N SER A 97 -10.82 13.00 1.01
CA SER A 97 -11.98 13.86 0.75
C SER A 97 -12.47 13.64 -0.68
N GLY A 98 -13.64 13.01 -0.81
CA GLY A 98 -14.26 12.77 -2.11
C GLY A 98 -14.05 11.38 -2.68
N LYS A 99 -14.07 11.28 -4.01
CA LYS A 99 -13.82 10.02 -4.73
C LYS A 99 -12.32 9.75 -4.76
N THR A 100 -11.96 8.51 -4.43
CA THR A 100 -10.60 8.02 -4.59
C THR A 100 -10.56 6.98 -5.69
N THR A 101 -9.66 7.16 -6.64
CA THR A 101 -9.37 6.26 -7.76
C THR A 101 -8.01 5.61 -7.59
N TYR A 102 -7.69 4.63 -8.42
CA TYR A 102 -6.34 4.06 -8.43
C TYR A 102 -5.30 5.06 -8.96
N SER A 103 -5.70 6.02 -9.80
CA SER A 103 -4.81 7.09 -10.26
C SER A 103 -4.35 7.97 -9.10
N ASP A 104 -5.20 8.17 -8.09
CA ASP A 104 -4.80 8.91 -6.88
C ASP A 104 -3.70 8.20 -6.10
N TRP A 105 -3.67 6.85 -6.12
CA TRP A 105 -2.56 6.09 -5.55
C TRP A 105 -1.24 6.38 -6.27
N VAL A 106 -1.27 6.39 -7.60
CA VAL A 106 -0.07 6.66 -8.41
C VAL A 106 0.41 8.10 -8.20
N GLU A 107 -0.51 9.06 -8.17
CA GLU A 107 -0.19 10.48 -7.95
C GLU A 107 0.35 10.71 -6.54
N CYS A 108 -0.36 10.26 -5.51
CA CYS A 108 0.11 10.37 -4.13
C CYS A 108 1.47 9.70 -3.93
N GLY A 109 1.65 8.50 -4.47
CA GLY A 109 2.92 7.79 -4.37
C GLY A 109 4.07 8.53 -5.05
N THR A 110 3.81 9.15 -6.20
CA THR A 110 4.80 9.99 -6.92
C THR A 110 5.18 11.21 -6.09
N VAL A 111 4.20 11.96 -5.59
CA VAL A 111 4.43 13.15 -4.75
C VAL A 111 5.21 12.80 -3.48
N ILE A 112 4.91 11.65 -2.85
CA ILE A 112 5.64 11.18 -1.67
C ILE A 112 7.10 10.89 -2.01
N ALA A 113 7.37 10.15 -3.08
CA ALA A 113 8.73 9.82 -3.48
C ALA A 113 9.55 11.08 -3.81
N GLU A 114 8.95 12.06 -4.50
CA GLU A 114 9.58 13.34 -4.79
C GLU A 114 9.85 14.16 -3.52
N LYS A 115 8.89 14.22 -2.59
CA LYS A 115 9.03 14.96 -1.34
C LYS A 115 10.22 14.50 -0.49
N TYR A 116 10.44 13.18 -0.43
CA TYR A 116 11.50 12.61 0.40
C TYR A 116 12.82 12.37 -0.36
N ARG A 117 12.84 12.65 -1.65
CA ARG A 117 14.08 12.64 -2.46
C ARG A 117 15.09 13.63 -1.90
N GLN A 118 16.34 13.23 -1.86
CA GLN A 118 17.50 14.06 -1.56
C GLN A 118 18.51 13.93 -2.69
N ASP A 119 19.11 15.03 -3.13
CA ASP A 119 20.00 15.04 -4.29
C ASP A 119 21.30 14.27 -4.08
N ASP A 120 21.73 14.13 -2.83
CA ASP A 120 22.97 13.47 -2.42
C ASP A 120 22.77 12.01 -2.01
N LYS A 121 21.55 11.49 -2.04
CA LYS A 121 21.23 10.13 -1.62
C LYS A 121 20.45 9.33 -2.64
N PRO A 122 20.80 8.06 -2.85
CA PRO A 122 20.04 7.19 -3.74
C PRO A 122 18.61 6.99 -3.25
N LEU A 123 17.65 7.01 -4.18
CA LEU A 123 16.25 6.77 -3.96
C LEU A 123 15.84 5.39 -4.48
N TYR A 124 15.27 4.59 -3.60
CA TYR A 124 14.75 3.26 -3.90
C TYR A 124 13.25 3.21 -3.68
N LEU A 125 12.54 2.54 -4.58
CA LEU A 125 11.12 2.24 -4.40
C LEU A 125 10.96 0.74 -4.12
N PHE A 126 10.17 0.41 -3.12
CA PHE A 126 9.79 -0.95 -2.80
C PHE A 126 8.28 -1.11 -2.92
N GLY A 127 7.82 -2.18 -3.59
CA GLY A 127 6.40 -2.46 -3.74
C GLY A 127 6.02 -3.88 -3.33
N LEU A 128 5.04 -4.00 -2.42
CA LEU A 128 4.51 -5.29 -1.99
C LEU A 128 3.18 -5.58 -2.69
N SER A 129 3.06 -6.73 -3.38
CA SER A 129 1.80 -7.15 -4.03
C SER A 129 1.28 -6.11 -5.04
N ALA A 130 0.07 -5.60 -4.89
CA ALA A 130 -0.46 -4.49 -5.71
C ALA A 130 0.41 -3.24 -5.63
N GLY A 131 1.10 -3.01 -4.51
CA GLY A 131 2.13 -1.97 -4.37
C GLY A 131 3.32 -2.18 -5.31
N GLY A 132 3.57 -3.41 -5.79
CA GLY A 132 4.59 -3.67 -6.81
C GLY A 132 4.25 -3.03 -8.16
N MET A 133 3.03 -3.21 -8.65
CA MET A 133 2.57 -2.53 -9.86
C MET A 133 2.54 -1.01 -9.67
N LEU A 134 2.09 -0.55 -8.50
CA LEU A 134 2.11 0.86 -8.14
C LEU A 134 3.52 1.45 -8.18
N ALA A 135 4.49 0.83 -7.51
CA ALA A 135 5.88 1.28 -7.50
C ALA A 135 6.49 1.30 -8.91
N TYR A 136 6.14 0.33 -9.76
CA TYR A 136 6.53 0.33 -11.16
C TYR A 136 5.93 1.53 -11.92
N GLN A 137 4.64 1.81 -11.78
CA GLN A 137 4.01 2.96 -12.43
C GLN A 137 4.57 4.30 -11.94
N ILE A 138 4.88 4.41 -10.64
CA ILE A 138 5.56 5.58 -10.08
C ILE A 138 6.95 5.72 -10.69
N SER A 139 7.70 4.62 -10.83
CA SER A 139 9.04 4.63 -11.43
C SER A 139 9.04 5.11 -12.89
N CYS A 140 7.97 4.86 -13.63
CA CYS A 140 7.82 5.38 -15.00
C CYS A 140 7.57 6.90 -15.05
N ARG A 141 7.06 7.49 -13.98
CA ARG A 141 6.79 8.93 -13.88
C ARG A 141 7.96 9.73 -13.31
N LEU A 142 8.72 9.09 -12.42
CA LEU A 142 9.87 9.71 -11.79
C LEU A 142 11.13 9.55 -12.65
N GLN A 143 11.89 10.62 -12.76
CA GLN A 143 13.25 10.55 -13.29
C GLN A 143 14.23 10.24 -12.16
N ASN A 144 15.31 9.51 -12.48
CA ASN A 144 16.43 9.27 -11.56
C ASN A 144 16.03 8.51 -10.27
N ILE A 145 15.52 7.30 -10.43
CA ILE A 145 15.39 6.32 -9.37
C ILE A 145 16.59 5.38 -9.44
N ASP A 146 17.24 5.14 -8.30
CA ASP A 146 18.45 4.32 -8.22
C ASP A 146 18.14 2.83 -8.14
N GLY A 147 16.92 2.47 -7.72
CA GLY A 147 16.50 1.07 -7.73
C GLY A 147 15.02 0.86 -7.47
N LEU A 148 14.51 -0.24 -8.03
CA LEU A 148 13.12 -0.67 -7.91
C LEU A 148 13.08 -2.12 -7.42
N MET A 149 12.45 -2.36 -6.26
CA MET A 149 12.31 -3.67 -5.66
C MET A 149 10.83 -4.07 -5.62
N LEU A 150 10.48 -5.14 -6.29
CA LEU A 150 9.10 -5.60 -6.41
C LEU A 150 9.02 -7.05 -5.92
N THR A 151 8.13 -7.34 -4.97
CA THR A 151 7.90 -8.73 -4.55
C THR A 151 7.11 -9.50 -5.61
N CYS A 152 6.22 -8.82 -6.30
CA CYS A 152 5.50 -9.30 -7.48
C CYS A 152 5.00 -8.12 -8.31
N LEU A 153 4.89 -8.34 -9.61
CA LEU A 153 4.31 -7.40 -10.56
C LEU A 153 2.92 -7.92 -10.96
N LEU A 154 1.88 -7.39 -10.32
CA LEU A 154 0.51 -7.85 -10.55
C LEU A 154 -0.12 -7.15 -11.76
N ASP A 155 0.34 -7.48 -12.95
CA ASP A 155 -0.30 -7.02 -14.18
C ASP A 155 -1.65 -7.75 -14.38
N GLN A 156 -2.69 -7.11 -13.91
CA GLN A 156 -4.06 -7.64 -13.98
C GLN A 156 -4.60 -7.77 -15.42
N ARG A 157 -3.90 -7.27 -16.44
CA ARG A 157 -4.27 -7.50 -17.86
C ARG A 157 -3.97 -8.95 -18.27
N ILE A 158 -3.08 -9.63 -17.55
CA ILE A 158 -2.73 -11.03 -17.78
C ILE A 158 -3.77 -11.92 -17.11
N ASN A 159 -4.49 -12.74 -17.88
CA ASN A 159 -5.57 -13.60 -17.38
C ASN A 159 -5.15 -14.54 -16.25
N LYS A 160 -3.91 -15.05 -16.27
CA LYS A 160 -3.37 -15.89 -15.19
C LYS A 160 -3.29 -15.12 -13.87
N VAL A 161 -2.79 -13.89 -13.90
CA VAL A 161 -2.70 -13.02 -12.71
C VAL A 161 -4.09 -12.73 -12.15
N THR A 162 -5.05 -12.38 -13.00
CA THR A 162 -6.44 -12.15 -12.58
C THR A 162 -7.04 -13.39 -11.89
N LYS A 163 -6.80 -14.61 -12.43
CA LYS A 163 -7.32 -15.85 -11.84
C LYS A 163 -6.71 -16.16 -10.47
N GLU A 164 -5.41 -15.98 -10.32
CA GLU A 164 -4.70 -16.26 -9.06
C GLU A 164 -5.02 -15.26 -7.93
N THR A 165 -5.34 -14.02 -8.28
CA THR A 165 -5.59 -12.96 -7.30
C THR A 165 -7.06 -12.78 -6.93
N ALA A 166 -8.00 -13.28 -7.74
CA ALA A 166 -9.43 -13.16 -7.49
C ALA A 166 -9.88 -13.98 -6.28
N SER A 167 -10.89 -13.47 -5.57
CA SER A 167 -11.49 -14.15 -4.41
C SER A 167 -12.20 -15.47 -4.78
N SER A 168 -12.62 -15.60 -6.03
CA SER A 168 -13.29 -16.80 -6.57
C SER A 168 -13.14 -16.89 -8.08
N SER A 169 -13.35 -18.10 -8.63
CA SER A 169 -13.33 -18.33 -10.09
C SER A 169 -14.39 -17.49 -10.82
N MET A 170 -15.52 -17.24 -10.20
CA MET A 170 -16.58 -16.39 -10.76
C MET A 170 -16.10 -14.93 -10.85
N MET A 171 -15.44 -14.40 -9.81
CA MET A 171 -14.86 -13.06 -9.83
C MET A 171 -13.74 -12.92 -10.85
N ALA A 172 -12.94 -13.98 -11.06
CA ALA A 172 -11.90 -14.00 -12.08
C ALA A 172 -12.45 -13.86 -13.50
N VAL A 173 -13.60 -14.46 -13.79
CA VAL A 173 -14.21 -14.47 -15.14
C VAL A 173 -15.13 -13.29 -15.37
N LEU A 174 -16.00 -12.99 -14.42
CA LEU A 174 -17.08 -11.99 -14.58
C LEU A 174 -16.73 -10.61 -14.01
N GLY A 175 -15.75 -10.53 -13.09
CA GLY A 175 -15.44 -9.28 -12.39
C GLY A 175 -15.04 -8.14 -13.32
N LYS A 176 -14.11 -8.37 -14.24
CA LYS A 176 -13.66 -7.32 -15.18
C LYS A 176 -14.73 -6.88 -16.18
N PRO A 177 -15.45 -7.78 -16.90
CA PRO A 177 -16.55 -7.38 -17.77
C PRO A 177 -17.63 -6.61 -17.00
N PHE A 178 -17.98 -7.07 -15.79
CA PHE A 178 -18.93 -6.39 -14.93
C PHE A 178 -18.47 -4.98 -14.58
N LEU A 179 -17.23 -4.83 -14.12
CA LEU A 179 -16.64 -3.52 -13.77
C LEU A 179 -16.58 -2.60 -15.00
N LYS A 180 -16.22 -3.10 -16.18
CA LYS A 180 -16.16 -2.32 -17.41
C LYS A 180 -17.51 -1.66 -17.76
N ILE A 181 -18.62 -2.32 -17.45
CA ILE A 181 -19.96 -1.81 -17.73
C ILE A 181 -20.45 -0.90 -16.59
N THR A 182 -20.18 -1.30 -15.33
CA THR A 182 -20.85 -0.70 -14.18
C THR A 182 -20.09 0.48 -13.57
N HIS A 183 -18.76 0.57 -13.75
CA HIS A 183 -17.99 1.63 -13.09
C HIS A 183 -18.39 3.04 -13.54
N HIS A 184 -18.85 3.23 -14.75
CA HIS A 184 -19.31 4.54 -15.23
C HIS A 184 -20.59 5.00 -14.53
N ILE A 185 -21.54 4.08 -14.25
CA ILE A 185 -22.86 4.41 -13.69
C ILE A 185 -22.83 4.29 -12.16
N PHE A 186 -22.19 3.25 -11.65
CA PHE A 186 -22.17 2.89 -10.24
C PHE A 186 -20.76 3.01 -9.61
N GLY A 187 -19.87 3.77 -10.21
CA GLY A 187 -18.46 3.88 -9.79
C GLY A 187 -18.25 4.20 -8.30
N GLY A 188 -19.18 4.95 -7.69
CA GLY A 188 -19.15 5.28 -6.28
C GLY A 188 -19.59 4.17 -5.31
N VAL A 189 -20.16 3.07 -5.80
CA VAL A 189 -20.55 1.93 -4.94
C VAL A 189 -19.30 1.29 -4.36
N LYS A 190 -19.29 1.11 -3.02
CA LYS A 190 -18.13 0.56 -2.29
C LYS A 190 -18.34 -0.91 -1.96
N LEU A 191 -17.36 -1.74 -2.29
CA LEU A 191 -17.32 -3.16 -1.95
C LEU A 191 -16.20 -3.45 -0.95
N PRO A 192 -16.43 -4.36 0.03
CA PRO A 192 -15.37 -4.84 0.90
C PRO A 192 -14.27 -5.54 0.09
N MET A 193 -13.00 -5.21 0.33
CA MET A 193 -11.88 -5.76 -0.42
C MET A 193 -11.81 -7.29 -0.37
N LYS A 194 -12.22 -7.89 0.73
CA LYS A 194 -12.33 -9.36 0.91
C LYS A 194 -13.29 -10.05 -0.05
N MET A 195 -14.22 -9.34 -0.69
CA MET A 195 -15.10 -9.90 -1.72
C MET A 195 -14.43 -9.96 -3.08
N VAL A 196 -13.47 -9.11 -3.34
CA VAL A 196 -12.79 -8.96 -4.63
C VAL A 196 -11.52 -9.80 -4.70
N CYS A 197 -10.68 -9.71 -3.69
CA CYS A 197 -9.38 -10.38 -3.60
C CYS A 197 -9.40 -11.50 -2.57
N ASN A 198 -8.55 -12.52 -2.78
CA ASN A 198 -8.35 -13.61 -1.83
C ASN A 198 -7.51 -13.15 -0.62
N MET A 199 -8.14 -12.35 0.25
CA MET A 199 -7.47 -11.76 1.41
C MET A 199 -7.00 -12.80 2.45
N LYS A 200 -7.54 -14.03 2.42
CA LYS A 200 -7.09 -15.13 3.30
C LYS A 200 -5.71 -15.67 2.94
N ALA A 201 -5.25 -15.43 1.71
CA ALA A 201 -3.95 -15.87 1.23
C ALA A 201 -2.80 -14.90 1.54
N ILE A 202 -3.07 -13.78 2.23
CA ILE A 202 -2.06 -12.74 2.52
C ILE A 202 -0.98 -13.27 3.49
N VAL A 203 -1.38 -14.08 4.47
CA VAL A 203 -0.48 -14.66 5.47
C VAL A 203 -0.81 -16.13 5.71
N ASN A 204 0.23 -16.90 6.07
CA ASN A 204 0.07 -18.34 6.34
C ASN A 204 -0.50 -18.65 7.74
N ASN A 205 -0.38 -17.72 8.69
CA ASN A 205 -0.90 -17.87 10.04
C ASN A 205 -2.39 -17.52 10.08
N LYS A 206 -3.24 -18.50 10.42
CA LYS A 206 -4.71 -18.30 10.43
C LYS A 206 -5.18 -17.25 11.43
N ALA A 207 -4.62 -17.23 12.64
CA ALA A 207 -5.00 -16.25 13.67
C ALA A 207 -4.62 -14.82 13.23
N LEU A 208 -3.43 -14.64 12.64
CA LEU A 208 -3.02 -13.37 12.05
C LEU A 208 -3.93 -12.98 10.88
N ALA A 209 -4.31 -13.93 10.02
CA ALA A 209 -5.24 -13.67 8.92
C ALA A 209 -6.60 -13.17 9.43
N GLU A 210 -7.15 -13.79 10.47
CA GLU A 210 -8.42 -13.36 11.10
C GLU A 210 -8.30 -11.96 11.70
N LEU A 211 -7.20 -11.66 12.38
CA LEU A 211 -6.92 -10.35 12.95
C LEU A 211 -6.83 -9.27 11.86
N LEU A 212 -6.05 -9.50 10.81
CA LEU A 212 -5.97 -8.59 9.65
C LEU A 212 -7.32 -8.38 8.96
N MET A 213 -8.13 -9.44 8.84
CA MET A 213 -9.47 -9.36 8.24
C MET A 213 -10.47 -8.60 9.10
N SER A 214 -10.25 -8.49 10.40
CA SER A 214 -11.07 -7.70 11.32
C SER A 214 -10.69 -6.23 11.36
N ASP A 215 -9.49 -5.88 10.91
CA ASP A 215 -8.99 -4.51 10.93
C ASP A 215 -9.68 -3.65 9.85
N PRO A 216 -10.47 -2.62 10.26
CA PRO A 216 -11.23 -1.79 9.33
C PRO A 216 -10.38 -0.86 8.48
N ILE A 217 -9.15 -0.55 8.90
CA ILE A 217 -8.22 0.35 8.20
C ILE A 217 -7.24 -0.38 7.27
N SER A 218 -7.32 -1.71 7.22
CA SER A 218 -6.52 -2.55 6.32
C SER A 218 -7.41 -3.47 5.48
N SER A 219 -7.44 -4.76 5.76
CA SER A 219 -8.20 -5.75 4.98
C SER A 219 -9.72 -5.59 5.07
N GLY A 220 -10.24 -4.92 6.11
CA GLY A 220 -11.65 -4.56 6.26
C GLY A 220 -12.11 -3.38 5.39
N THR A 221 -11.19 -2.66 4.76
CA THR A 221 -11.47 -1.48 3.95
C THR A 221 -12.41 -1.79 2.78
N LYS A 222 -13.27 -0.81 2.47
CA LYS A 222 -14.17 -0.82 1.31
C LYS A 222 -13.63 0.10 0.23
N VAL A 223 -13.58 -0.40 -1.00
CA VAL A 223 -13.13 0.35 -2.17
C VAL A 223 -14.25 0.53 -3.19
N SER A 224 -14.22 1.62 -3.95
CA SER A 224 -15.22 1.89 -4.99
C SER A 224 -15.03 1.02 -6.22
N LEU A 225 -16.10 0.82 -7.02
CA LEU A 225 -16.00 0.11 -8.31
C LEU A 225 -15.05 0.84 -9.26
N GLU A 226 -14.99 2.16 -9.20
CA GLU A 226 -14.08 2.98 -10.01
C GLU A 226 -12.61 2.73 -9.63
N PHE A 227 -12.30 2.69 -8.33
CA PHE A 227 -10.97 2.31 -7.84
C PHE A 227 -10.56 0.92 -8.34
N LEU A 228 -11.46 -0.07 -8.18
CA LEU A 228 -11.23 -1.44 -8.64
C LEU A 228 -11.00 -1.51 -10.15
N TYR A 229 -11.77 -0.76 -10.93
CA TYR A 229 -11.58 -0.73 -12.37
C TYR A 229 -10.20 -0.21 -12.76
N GLY A 230 -9.75 0.90 -12.18
CA GLY A 230 -8.41 1.45 -12.41
C GLY A 230 -7.30 0.46 -12.00
N MET A 231 -7.41 -0.15 -10.82
CA MET A 231 -6.43 -1.12 -10.33
C MET A 231 -6.34 -2.38 -11.21
N LEU A 232 -7.47 -2.84 -11.77
CA LEU A 232 -7.50 -4.03 -12.64
C LEU A 232 -7.12 -3.72 -14.10
N ASN A 233 -7.00 -2.44 -14.46
CA ASN A 233 -6.60 -1.97 -15.79
C ASN A 233 -5.48 -0.93 -15.66
N PRO A 234 -4.33 -1.28 -15.08
CA PRO A 234 -3.25 -0.33 -14.88
C PRO A 234 -2.75 0.17 -16.25
N SER A 235 -2.59 1.50 -16.38
CA SER A 235 -1.87 2.06 -17.52
C SER A 235 -0.37 1.84 -17.29
N ILE A 236 0.31 1.28 -18.28
CA ILE A 236 1.78 1.23 -18.30
C ILE A 236 2.22 2.31 -19.27
N GLU A 237 2.75 3.38 -18.73
CA GLU A 237 3.44 4.39 -19.48
C GLU A 237 4.88 3.87 -19.68
N ILE A 238 5.27 3.62 -20.92
CA ILE A 238 6.64 3.26 -21.30
C ILE A 238 7.35 4.54 -21.72
#